data_0fa88f40961d006fe298c7ee302490e0
#
_entry.id   0fa88f40961d006fe298c7ee302490e0
#
_cell.length_a   1.000
_cell.length_b   1.000
_cell.length_c   1.000
_cell.angle_alpha   90.00
_cell.angle_beta   90.00
_cell.angle_gamma   90.00
#
_symmetry.space_group_name_H-M   'P 1'
#
loop_
_entity.id
_entity.type
_entity.pdbx_description
1 polymer ?
#
loop_
_entity_poly.entity_id
_entity_poly.type
_entity_poly.pdbx_seq_one_letter_code
_entity_poly.pdbx_strand_id
1 'polypeptide(L)'
;MFTYKSTLKVRYSETDQMGVVHHGNYASYLELARLEWLENIGFSYKKLESEGVMLPVYDLKFTFKQPAYFDDTLTVETSLAKMPGASIVFDYKIYNTDQELITSAQSTLVFVDVKTRRPIRCPKPILKRLKDG
;
A
#
# COMPACT_ATOMS: atom_id res chain seq x y z
N MET A 1 0.60 -7.50 -11.56
CA MET A 1 -0.50 -6.89 -12.31
C MET A 1 -0.88 -5.55 -11.70
N PHE A 2 -1.30 -4.62 -12.52
CA PHE A 2 -1.73 -3.28 -12.10
C PHE A 2 -0.72 -2.60 -11.19
N THR A 3 0.45 -2.31 -11.75
CA THR A 3 1.55 -1.72 -10.99
C THR A 3 1.50 -0.20 -11.02
N TYR A 4 1.70 0.43 -9.87
CA TYR A 4 1.83 1.87 -9.76
C TYR A 4 3.04 2.21 -8.89
N LYS A 5 3.81 3.21 -9.31
CA LYS A 5 4.98 3.65 -8.56
C LYS A 5 4.70 4.97 -7.86
N SER A 6 4.82 4.97 -6.54
CA SER A 6 4.70 6.16 -5.71
C SER A 6 6.07 6.60 -5.26
N THR A 7 6.26 7.90 -5.13
CA THR A 7 7.52 8.43 -4.59
C THR A 7 7.23 9.21 -3.32
N LEU A 8 8.17 9.15 -2.39
CA LEU A 8 8.10 9.92 -1.15
C LEU A 8 9.50 10.27 -0.69
N LYS A 9 9.60 11.29 0.14
CA LYS A 9 10.87 11.70 0.72
C LYS A 9 10.87 11.35 2.19
N VAL A 10 11.95 10.72 2.66
CA VAL A 10 12.09 10.37 4.08
C VAL A 10 12.24 11.64 4.89
N ARG A 11 11.36 11.80 5.90
CA ARG A 11 11.39 12.95 6.81
C ARG A 11 12.26 12.64 8.03
N TYR A 12 12.86 13.67 8.59
CA TYR A 12 13.73 13.54 9.76
C TYR A 12 13.01 12.84 10.91
N SER A 13 11.73 13.16 11.14
CA SER A 13 10.93 12.55 12.20
C SER A 13 10.72 11.05 12.05
N GLU A 14 11.02 10.50 10.88
CA GLU A 14 10.85 9.07 10.60
C GLU A 14 12.11 8.27 10.88
N THR A 15 13.19 8.94 11.23
CA THR A 15 14.48 8.28 11.49
C THR A 15 14.70 8.10 12.99
N ASP A 16 15.55 7.11 13.31
CA ASP A 16 15.95 6.84 14.69
C ASP A 16 17.30 7.46 15.00
N GLN A 17 17.87 7.13 16.17
CA GLN A 17 19.17 7.67 16.61
C GLN A 17 20.32 7.27 15.66
N MET A 18 20.16 6.20 14.90
CA MET A 18 21.16 5.73 13.94
C MET A 18 21.06 6.45 12.60
N GLY A 19 20.11 7.35 12.44
CA GLY A 19 19.90 8.09 11.18
C GLY A 19 19.16 7.30 10.13
N VAL A 20 18.61 6.12 10.47
CA VAL A 20 17.87 5.29 9.53
C VAL A 20 16.38 5.29 9.85
N VAL A 21 15.55 5.06 8.85
CA VAL A 21 14.11 5.00 9.02
C VAL A 21 13.76 3.90 10.01
N HIS A 22 12.99 4.26 11.05
CA HIS A 22 12.48 3.28 12.01
C HIS A 22 11.51 2.33 11.29
N HIS A 23 11.66 1.04 11.51
CA HIS A 23 10.90 0.03 10.76
C HIS A 23 9.38 0.21 10.86
N GLY A 24 8.87 0.77 11.95
CA GLY A 24 7.44 1.03 12.11
C GLY A 24 6.88 2.03 11.11
N ASN A 25 7.71 2.87 10.52
CA ASN A 25 7.27 3.87 9.56
C ASN A 25 6.98 3.29 8.17
N TYR A 26 7.49 2.10 7.88
CA TYR A 26 7.27 1.49 6.56
C TYR A 26 5.80 1.17 6.31
N ALA A 27 5.03 0.86 7.36
CA ALA A 27 3.60 0.64 7.21
C ALA A 27 2.90 1.88 6.64
N SER A 28 3.32 3.08 7.08
CA SER A 28 2.77 4.34 6.57
C SER A 28 3.16 4.57 5.10
N TYR A 29 4.35 4.16 4.70
CA TYR A 29 4.77 4.26 3.31
C TYR A 29 3.91 3.37 2.42
N LEU A 30 3.60 2.16 2.88
CA LEU A 30 2.72 1.27 2.13
C LEU A 30 1.30 1.82 2.04
N GLU A 31 0.82 2.45 3.10
CA GLU A 31 -0.51 3.06 3.12
C GLU A 31 -0.63 4.16 2.07
N LEU A 32 0.34 5.06 2.04
CA LEU A 32 0.39 6.12 1.03
C LEU A 32 0.36 5.53 -0.38
N ALA A 33 1.18 4.50 -0.59
CA ALA A 33 1.28 3.85 -1.90
C ALA A 33 -0.02 3.16 -2.30
N ARG A 34 -0.72 2.51 -1.36
CA ARG A 34 -2.00 1.87 -1.65
C ARG A 34 -3.07 2.90 -2.04
N LEU A 35 -3.10 4.02 -1.33
CA LEU A 35 -4.08 5.06 -1.62
C LEU A 35 -3.86 5.64 -3.02
N GLU A 36 -2.61 5.86 -3.40
CA GLU A 36 -2.27 6.34 -4.73
C GLU A 36 -2.56 5.30 -5.80
N TRP A 37 -2.27 4.03 -5.50
CA TRP A 37 -2.60 2.93 -6.40
C TRP A 37 -4.10 2.89 -6.70
N LEU A 38 -4.91 3.03 -5.65
CA LEU A 38 -6.36 3.01 -5.78
C LEU A 38 -6.85 4.19 -6.64
N GLU A 39 -6.31 5.37 -6.40
CA GLU A 39 -6.64 6.55 -7.20
C GLU A 39 -6.24 6.36 -8.67
N ASN A 40 -5.10 5.71 -8.91
CA ASN A 40 -4.63 5.45 -10.27
C ASN A 40 -5.60 4.58 -11.07
N ILE A 41 -6.32 3.69 -10.43
CA ILE A 41 -7.34 2.88 -11.12
C ILE A 41 -8.73 3.54 -11.09
N GLY A 42 -8.81 4.77 -10.59
CA GLY A 42 -10.03 5.57 -10.66
C GLY A 42 -10.90 5.59 -9.42
N PHE A 43 -10.38 5.17 -8.26
CA PHE A 43 -11.17 5.11 -7.03
C PHE A 43 -10.50 5.89 -5.91
N SER A 44 -11.29 6.73 -5.24
CA SER A 44 -10.86 7.45 -4.04
C SER A 44 -11.24 6.63 -2.81
N TYR A 45 -10.30 6.40 -1.89
CA TYR A 45 -10.60 5.69 -0.66
C TYR A 45 -11.62 6.46 0.18
N LYS A 46 -11.52 7.79 0.18
CA LYS A 46 -12.49 8.65 0.87
C LYS A 46 -13.90 8.40 0.36
N LYS A 47 -14.05 8.23 -0.95
CA LYS A 47 -15.35 7.94 -1.55
C LYS A 47 -15.83 6.55 -1.18
N LEU A 48 -14.95 5.55 -1.17
CA LEU A 48 -15.30 4.20 -0.74
C LEU A 48 -15.83 4.21 0.69
N GLU A 49 -15.15 4.91 1.59
CA GLU A 49 -15.60 5.04 2.97
C GLU A 49 -16.97 5.69 3.06
N SER A 50 -17.22 6.74 2.27
CA SER A 50 -18.52 7.41 2.25
C SER A 50 -19.62 6.50 1.72
N GLU A 51 -19.27 5.52 0.90
CA GLU A 51 -20.21 4.52 0.38
C GLU A 51 -20.31 3.28 1.26
N GLY A 52 -19.66 3.30 2.42
CA GLY A 52 -19.81 2.26 3.42
C GLY A 52 -18.79 1.12 3.34
N VAL A 53 -17.67 1.32 2.66
CA VAL A 53 -16.63 0.28 2.51
C VAL A 53 -15.36 0.70 3.21
N MET A 54 -14.83 -0.18 4.08
CA MET A 54 -13.52 -0.01 4.72
C MET A 54 -12.58 -1.12 4.26
N LEU A 55 -11.28 -0.85 4.36
CA LEU A 55 -10.23 -1.80 4.02
C LEU A 55 -9.21 -1.90 5.15
N PRO A 56 -9.58 -2.52 6.28
CA PRO A 56 -8.60 -2.74 7.35
C PRO A 56 -7.52 -3.71 6.92
N VAL A 57 -6.32 -3.49 7.46
CA VAL A 57 -5.18 -4.37 7.22
C VAL A 57 -5.36 -5.63 8.05
N TYR A 58 -5.25 -6.77 7.40
CA TYR A 58 -5.33 -8.07 8.03
C TYR A 58 -3.94 -8.63 8.32
N ASP A 59 -3.00 -8.43 7.40
CA ASP A 59 -1.65 -9.02 7.49
C ASP A 59 -0.65 -8.09 6.80
N LEU A 60 0.52 -7.93 7.42
CA LEU A 60 1.64 -7.19 6.85
C LEU A 60 2.91 -8.01 7.00
N LYS A 61 3.66 -8.14 5.90
CA LYS A 61 4.95 -8.82 5.90
C LYS A 61 6.00 -7.91 5.30
N PHE A 62 7.15 -7.83 5.95
CA PHE A 62 8.28 -7.01 5.49
C PHE A 62 9.55 -7.84 5.47
N THR A 63 10.36 -7.61 4.47
CA THR A 63 11.74 -8.09 4.42
C THR A 63 12.62 -6.88 4.22
N PHE A 64 13.39 -6.51 5.23
CA PHE A 64 14.27 -5.35 5.21
C PHE A 64 15.65 -5.80 4.76
N LYS A 65 16.12 -5.25 3.64
CA LYS A 65 17.41 -5.63 3.04
C LYS A 65 18.49 -4.59 3.30
N GLN A 66 18.12 -3.31 3.21
CA GLN A 66 19.03 -2.18 3.43
C GLN A 66 18.24 -1.06 4.11
N PRO A 67 18.90 -0.23 4.92
CA PRO A 67 18.22 0.89 5.56
C PRO A 67 17.93 2.02 4.59
N ALA A 68 16.89 2.79 4.89
CA ALA A 68 16.63 4.09 4.25
C ALA A 68 17.10 5.18 5.20
N TYR A 69 17.55 6.30 4.64
CA TYR A 69 18.13 7.40 5.40
C TYR A 69 17.32 8.67 5.25
N PHE A 70 17.52 9.61 6.18
CA PHE A 70 16.90 10.92 6.07
C PHE A 70 17.16 11.54 4.70
N ASP A 71 16.13 12.14 4.14
CA ASP A 71 16.16 12.85 2.85
C ASP A 71 16.28 11.95 1.61
N ASP A 72 16.35 10.64 1.79
CA ASP A 72 16.26 9.72 0.65
C ASP A 72 14.93 9.89 -0.06
N THR A 73 14.96 9.77 -1.39
CA THR A 73 13.72 9.67 -2.17
C THR A 73 13.45 8.19 -2.40
N LEU A 74 12.35 7.71 -1.83
CA LEU A 74 11.97 6.31 -1.97
C LEU A 74 10.92 6.15 -3.06
N THR A 75 11.05 5.08 -3.84
CA THR A 75 10.04 4.69 -4.82
C THR A 75 9.39 3.42 -4.31
N VAL A 76 8.07 3.45 -4.12
CA VAL A 76 7.30 2.28 -3.70
C VAL A 76 6.53 1.77 -4.91
N GLU A 77 6.90 0.59 -5.38
CA GLU A 77 6.21 -0.08 -6.49
C GLU A 77 5.13 -0.99 -5.89
N THR A 78 3.88 -0.67 -6.17
CA THR A 78 2.72 -1.41 -5.63
C THR A 78 2.04 -2.14 -6.77
N SER A 79 1.77 -3.43 -6.57
CA SER A 79 1.06 -4.23 -7.57
C SER A 79 0.12 -5.21 -6.89
N LEU A 80 -0.91 -5.64 -7.63
CA LEU A 80 -1.80 -6.71 -7.14
C LEU A 80 -1.10 -8.05 -7.26
N ALA A 81 -1.15 -8.83 -6.19
CA ALA A 81 -0.65 -10.21 -6.23
C ALA A 81 -1.60 -11.12 -6.99
N LYS A 82 -2.92 -10.84 -6.88
CA LYS A 82 -3.96 -11.64 -7.53
C LYS A 82 -5.24 -10.81 -7.61
N MET A 83 -6.21 -11.24 -8.41
CA MET A 83 -7.51 -10.58 -8.47
C MET A 83 -8.19 -10.63 -7.11
N PRO A 84 -8.77 -9.52 -6.65
CA PRO A 84 -9.39 -9.48 -5.32
C PRO A 84 -10.72 -10.23 -5.26
N GLY A 85 -11.03 -10.76 -4.08
CA GLY A 85 -12.31 -11.38 -3.75
C GLY A 85 -12.83 -10.79 -2.46
N ALA A 86 -12.82 -11.57 -1.37
CA ALA A 86 -13.11 -11.07 -0.03
C ALA A 86 -11.94 -10.24 0.53
N SER A 87 -10.75 -10.45 -0.01
CA SER A 87 -9.55 -9.70 0.37
C SER A 87 -8.86 -9.16 -0.87
N ILE A 88 -7.95 -8.22 -0.64
CA ILE A 88 -7.08 -7.68 -1.68
C ILE A 88 -5.65 -7.78 -1.18
N VAL A 89 -4.76 -8.33 -2.01
CA VAL A 89 -3.37 -8.59 -1.65
C VAL A 89 -2.46 -7.76 -2.54
N PHE A 90 -1.61 -6.95 -1.92
CA PHE A 90 -0.64 -6.11 -2.62
C PHE A 90 0.78 -6.59 -2.36
N ASP A 91 1.58 -6.57 -3.41
CA ASP A 91 3.03 -6.75 -3.30
C ASP A 91 3.69 -5.38 -3.45
N TYR A 92 4.73 -5.14 -2.66
CA TYR A 92 5.46 -3.87 -2.69
C TYR A 92 6.95 -4.12 -2.83
N LYS A 93 7.59 -3.25 -3.61
CA LYS A 93 9.04 -3.16 -3.66
C LYS A 93 9.42 -1.71 -3.41
N ILE A 94 10.32 -1.49 -2.46
CA ILE A 94 10.76 -0.14 -2.11
C ILE A 94 12.22 0.01 -2.55
N TYR A 95 12.47 1.05 -3.34
CA TYR A 95 13.78 1.38 -3.88
C TYR A 95 14.26 2.69 -3.27
N ASN A 96 15.57 2.80 -3.03
CA ASN A 96 16.14 4.03 -2.50
C ASN A 96 16.47 5.02 -3.64
N THR A 97 17.12 6.13 -3.30
CA THR A 97 17.49 7.17 -4.26
C THR A 97 18.34 6.62 -5.40
N ASP A 98 19.19 5.63 -5.09
CA ASP A 98 20.08 5.01 -6.10
C ASP A 98 19.42 3.84 -6.83
N GLN A 99 18.12 3.68 -6.68
CA GLN A 99 17.34 2.63 -7.33
C GLN A 99 17.72 1.21 -6.88
N GLU A 100 18.24 1.09 -5.69
CA GLU A 100 18.52 -0.21 -5.08
C GLU A 100 17.26 -0.71 -4.34
N LEU A 101 16.97 -1.99 -4.46
CA LEU A 101 15.86 -2.59 -3.73
C LEU A 101 16.22 -2.72 -2.25
N ILE A 102 15.58 -1.96 -1.39
CA ILE A 102 15.90 -1.93 0.04
C ILE A 102 14.90 -2.68 0.91
N THR A 103 13.66 -2.83 0.45
CA THR A 103 12.62 -3.51 1.21
C THR A 103 11.62 -4.13 0.26
N SER A 104 11.18 -5.35 0.56
CA SER A 104 10.02 -5.94 -0.10
C SER A 104 8.96 -6.20 0.97
N ALA A 105 7.69 -6.15 0.56
CA ALA A 105 6.59 -6.29 1.50
C ALA A 105 5.35 -6.84 0.81
N GLN A 106 4.43 -7.34 1.62
CA GLN A 106 3.13 -7.78 1.16
C GLN A 106 2.09 -7.38 2.20
N SER A 107 0.95 -6.90 1.76
CA SER A 107 -0.18 -6.61 2.66
C SER A 107 -1.42 -7.34 2.18
N THR A 108 -2.21 -7.83 3.12
CA THR A 108 -3.54 -8.36 2.87
C THR A 108 -4.53 -7.46 3.61
N LEU A 109 -5.50 -6.93 2.86
CA LEU A 109 -6.58 -6.13 3.43
C LEU A 109 -7.89 -6.83 3.14
N VAL A 110 -8.88 -6.61 3.99
CA VAL A 110 -10.20 -7.22 3.80
C VAL A 110 -11.22 -6.13 3.57
N PHE A 111 -12.20 -6.43 2.71
CA PHE A 111 -13.33 -5.50 2.48
C PHE A 111 -14.35 -5.69 3.59
N VAL A 112 -14.71 -4.62 4.26
CA VAL A 112 -15.62 -4.65 5.40
C VAL A 112 -16.71 -3.60 5.23
N ASP A 113 -17.94 -3.97 5.53
CA ASP A 113 -19.06 -3.04 5.58
C ASP A 113 -18.96 -2.19 6.84
N VAL A 114 -18.97 -0.86 6.68
CA VAL A 114 -18.80 0.08 7.79
C VAL A 114 -19.88 -0.08 8.87
N LYS A 115 -21.11 -0.35 8.46
CA LYS A 115 -22.24 -0.42 9.38
C LYS A 115 -22.31 -1.74 10.13
N THR A 116 -22.20 -2.85 9.40
CA THR A 116 -22.32 -4.18 10.01
C THR A 116 -21.02 -4.69 10.60
N ARG A 117 -19.88 -4.11 10.18
CA ARG A 117 -18.53 -4.56 10.54
C ARG A 117 -18.21 -5.97 10.05
N ARG A 118 -18.97 -6.45 9.07
CA ARG A 118 -18.78 -7.79 8.50
C ARG A 118 -18.03 -7.73 7.19
N PRO A 119 -17.26 -8.79 6.89
CA PRO A 119 -16.58 -8.89 5.60
C PRO A 119 -17.57 -8.87 4.45
N ILE A 120 -17.17 -8.23 3.36
CA ILE A 120 -17.92 -8.23 2.10
C ILE A 120 -16.94 -8.55 0.97
N ARG A 121 -17.46 -8.81 -0.21
CA ARG A 121 -16.61 -9.02 -1.37
C ARG A 121 -16.18 -7.69 -1.95
N CYS A 122 -15.09 -7.72 -2.74
CA CYS A 122 -14.63 -6.55 -3.48
C CYS A 122 -15.80 -5.91 -4.23
N PRO A 123 -16.00 -4.60 -4.10
CA PRO A 123 -17.06 -3.90 -4.83
C PRO A 123 -17.00 -4.17 -6.33
N LYS A 124 -18.16 -4.38 -6.92
CA LYS A 124 -18.27 -4.68 -8.36
C LYS A 124 -17.60 -3.68 -9.28
N PRO A 125 -17.71 -2.36 -9.03
CA PRO A 125 -17.04 -1.38 -9.90
C PRO A 125 -15.52 -1.56 -9.92
N ILE A 126 -14.90 -1.89 -8.78
CA ILE A 126 -13.47 -2.14 -8.71
C ILE A 126 -13.12 -3.40 -9.49
N LEU A 127 -13.86 -4.48 -9.27
CA LEU A 127 -13.64 -5.74 -10.01
C LEU A 127 -13.76 -5.52 -11.51
N LYS A 128 -14.78 -4.77 -11.93
CA LYS A 128 -14.98 -4.47 -13.34
C LYS A 128 -13.79 -3.73 -13.93
N ARG A 129 -13.32 -2.70 -13.23
CA ARG A 129 -12.17 -1.90 -13.68
C ARG A 129 -10.93 -2.78 -13.84
N LEU A 130 -10.70 -3.68 -12.89
CA LEU A 130 -9.54 -4.57 -12.92
C LEU A 130 -9.64 -5.62 -14.02
N LYS A 131 -10.84 -6.11 -14.32
CA LYS A 131 -11.06 -7.07 -15.42
C LYS A 131 -10.93 -6.42 -16.78
N ASP A 132 -11.37 -5.18 -16.91
CA ASP A 132 -11.36 -4.44 -18.18
C ASP A 132 -9.98 -3.84 -18.48
N GLY A 133 -9.17 -3.72 -17.44
CA GLY A 133 -7.93 -3.01 -17.52
C GLY A 133 -6.71 -3.75 -17.82
#